data_865eba4350aaf03870a86abd0b220b87
#
_entry.id   865eba4350aaf03870a86abd0b220b87
#
_cell.length_a   1.000
_cell.length_b   1.000
_cell.length_c   1.000
_cell.angle_alpha   90.00
_cell.angle_beta   90.00
_cell.angle_gamma   90.00
#
_symmetry.space_group_name_H-M   'P 1'
#
loop_
_entity.id
_entity.type
_entity.pdbx_description
1 polymer ?
#
loop_
_entity_poly.entity_id
_entity_poly.type
_entity_poly.pdbx_seq_one_letter_code
_entity_poly.pdbx_strand_id
1 'polypeptide(L)'
;MSVVTDKNPNPRWPSVFEVAPYCDPVETGTQARRIRRPWLALLFIGLASMFAQGFGRFTFPVLLTAIDRELLGSYTLAGFLSNVPLVAYLLGTGVTSYLSTRTDPSDLIKIGVTLSAIGLGSMAVSPNSGTLALALFIAGFGAALVWVPAPGIAASMVGPAQGGLAIGLVGSGIGTGVMLAGPLTSAVRTATGNEFAWRPVYGVQAAVGVFVLLGLLVVLSRRADTTETEKVPISVLTTVPNWRLITLSFVIFGITYSLFFYFLPAQLVASGWSGDTARLMFALLGLASIFGGVVFGRISDHFSRRTTMGLGFVLMATAPLLTLTNNGAVVTVGVFAFGLCIAGVPTTIGAMLADALDGRSFVTAFGTITFAFGLAQLLGPPFAGWVGERTGSFQIPFVVASVAALFGALVSIQMKNSRSTSNSPPNFG
;
A
#
# COMPACT_ATOMS: atom_id res chain seq x y z
N MET A 1 19.90 41.15 -63.77
CA MET A 1 19.19 42.33 -63.22
C MET A 1 17.89 41.89 -62.59
N SER A 2 17.75 41.90 -61.41
CA SER A 2 16.96 42.49 -60.32
C SER A 2 16.96 41.56 -59.10
N VAL A 3 17.55 42.12 -58.07
CA VAL A 3 17.57 41.63 -56.70
C VAL A 3 16.18 41.84 -56.13
N VAL A 4 15.59 40.84 -55.50
CA VAL A 4 14.50 41.04 -54.54
C VAL A 4 14.93 40.46 -53.18
N THR A 5 15.22 41.38 -52.31
CA THR A 5 15.40 41.14 -50.88
C THR A 5 14.05 40.93 -50.23
N ASP A 6 13.82 39.79 -49.57
CA ASP A 6 12.73 39.66 -48.62
C ASP A 6 13.31 39.35 -47.22
N LYS A 7 13.23 40.39 -46.37
CA LYS A 7 13.52 40.33 -44.92
C LYS A 7 12.22 39.99 -44.23
N ASN A 8 12.09 38.81 -43.64
CA ASN A 8 11.08 38.57 -42.63
C ASN A 8 11.71 37.91 -41.37
N PRO A 9 11.92 38.66 -40.30
CA PRO A 9 12.49 38.13 -39.04
C PRO A 9 11.35 37.80 -38.07
N ASN A 10 10.67 36.66 -38.21
CA ASN A 10 9.84 36.12 -37.16
C ASN A 10 9.82 34.58 -37.24
N PRO A 11 10.59 33.91 -36.37
CA PRO A 11 10.42 32.46 -36.21
C PRO A 11 9.11 32.22 -35.48
N ARG A 12 8.07 31.78 -36.20
CA ARG A 12 6.87 31.22 -35.60
C ARG A 12 7.26 29.90 -34.97
N TRP A 13 7.18 29.82 -33.63
CA TRP A 13 7.22 28.58 -32.89
C TRP A 13 6.03 27.72 -33.32
N PRO A 14 6.23 26.42 -33.64
CA PRO A 14 5.10 25.55 -33.93
C PRO A 14 4.24 25.45 -32.67
N SER A 15 2.94 25.61 -32.83
CA SER A 15 1.95 25.46 -31.76
C SER A 15 2.04 24.04 -31.20
N VAL A 16 2.05 23.92 -29.90
CA VAL A 16 2.21 22.66 -29.09
C VAL A 16 1.03 21.67 -29.31
N PHE A 17 0.20 21.86 -30.34
CA PHE A 17 -0.99 21.06 -30.63
C PHE A 17 -1.07 20.51 -32.06
N GLU A 18 0.03 20.41 -32.80
CA GLU A 18 0.01 19.57 -34.00
C GLU A 18 0.21 18.11 -33.61
N VAL A 19 -0.90 17.43 -33.34
CA VAL A 19 -0.97 15.98 -33.20
C VAL A 19 -0.60 15.37 -34.52
N ALA A 20 0.53 14.67 -34.61
CA ALA A 20 0.90 13.87 -35.76
C ALA A 20 -0.26 12.91 -36.12
N PRO A 21 -0.51 12.66 -37.44
CA PRO A 21 -1.60 11.79 -37.84
C PRO A 21 -1.42 10.41 -37.22
N TYR A 22 -2.44 10.01 -36.46
CA TYR A 22 -2.58 8.72 -35.81
C TYR A 22 -2.51 7.63 -36.88
N CYS A 23 -1.48 6.81 -36.89
CA CYS A 23 -1.48 5.57 -37.66
C CYS A 23 -2.63 4.73 -37.20
N ASP A 24 -3.59 4.42 -38.08
CA ASP A 24 -4.68 3.50 -37.75
C ASP A 24 -4.13 2.19 -37.21
N PRO A 25 -4.60 1.73 -36.03
CA PRO A 25 -4.19 0.45 -35.53
C PRO A 25 -4.73 -0.63 -36.47
N VAL A 26 -3.82 -1.50 -36.92
CA VAL A 26 -4.16 -2.74 -37.62
C VAL A 26 -5.30 -3.41 -36.87
N GLU A 27 -6.45 -3.54 -37.54
CA GLU A 27 -7.61 -4.28 -37.04
C GLU A 27 -7.24 -5.75 -36.82
N THR A 28 -6.66 -6.06 -35.66
CA THR A 28 -6.71 -7.42 -35.13
C THR A 28 -8.07 -7.59 -34.50
N GLY A 29 -8.93 -8.36 -35.20
CA GLY A 29 -10.35 -8.54 -34.90
C GLY A 29 -10.65 -9.27 -33.60
N THR A 30 -10.32 -8.72 -32.47
CA THR A 30 -10.81 -9.08 -31.15
C THR A 30 -11.55 -7.89 -30.56
N GLN A 31 -12.89 -7.89 -30.71
CA GLN A 31 -13.75 -6.91 -30.02
C GLN A 31 -13.60 -7.10 -28.50
N ALA A 32 -12.64 -6.38 -27.91
CA ALA A 32 -12.59 -6.19 -26.47
C ALA A 32 -13.94 -5.61 -26.03
N ARG A 33 -14.75 -6.39 -25.34
CA ARG A 33 -16.06 -5.98 -24.83
C ARG A 33 -15.85 -4.76 -23.94
N ARG A 34 -16.09 -3.56 -24.47
CA ARG A 34 -15.95 -2.29 -23.74
C ARG A 34 -16.76 -2.37 -22.46
N ILE A 35 -16.09 -2.24 -21.32
CA ILE A 35 -16.78 -2.13 -20.03
C ILE A 35 -17.70 -0.92 -20.12
N ARG A 36 -19.00 -1.13 -19.95
CA ARG A 36 -20.02 -0.08 -20.13
C ARG A 36 -19.82 1.14 -19.23
N ARG A 37 -19.13 0.96 -18.05
CA ARG A 37 -18.90 2.01 -17.06
C ARG A 37 -17.53 1.83 -16.39
N PRO A 38 -16.41 2.21 -17.02
CA PRO A 38 -15.06 1.92 -16.51
C PRO A 38 -14.80 2.57 -15.13
N TRP A 39 -15.30 3.77 -14.89
CA TRP A 39 -15.13 4.45 -13.61
C TRP A 39 -15.88 3.78 -12.46
N LEU A 40 -17.05 3.20 -12.74
CA LEU A 40 -17.77 2.42 -11.74
C LEU A 40 -17.04 1.12 -11.42
N ALA A 41 -16.43 0.48 -12.40
CA ALA A 41 -15.59 -0.70 -12.17
C ALA A 41 -14.35 -0.34 -11.35
N LEU A 42 -13.68 0.77 -11.65
CA LEU A 42 -12.56 1.29 -10.86
C LEU A 42 -12.96 1.58 -9.41
N LEU A 43 -14.12 2.19 -9.20
CA LEU A 43 -14.65 2.43 -7.86
C LEU A 43 -14.79 1.11 -7.08
N PHE A 44 -15.42 0.08 -7.66
CA PHE A 44 -15.60 -1.21 -6.97
C PHE A 44 -14.30 -1.96 -6.77
N ILE A 45 -13.31 -1.84 -7.66
CA ILE A 45 -11.95 -2.39 -7.45
C ILE A 45 -11.24 -1.63 -6.30
N GLY A 46 -11.38 -0.31 -6.24
CA GLY A 46 -10.89 0.51 -5.12
C GLY A 46 -11.56 0.13 -3.79
N LEU A 47 -12.88 -0.08 -3.79
CA LEU A 47 -13.62 -0.57 -2.62
C LEU A 47 -13.19 -2.00 -2.23
N ALA A 48 -12.87 -2.86 -3.20
CA ALA A 48 -12.33 -4.20 -2.92
C ALA A 48 -10.95 -4.10 -2.25
N SER A 49 -10.09 -3.18 -2.69
CA SER A 49 -8.79 -2.92 -2.06
C SER A 49 -8.96 -2.32 -0.65
N MET A 50 -9.88 -1.37 -0.47
CA MET A 50 -10.26 -0.82 0.84
C MET A 50 -10.69 -1.94 1.80
N PHE A 51 -11.57 -2.82 1.33
CA PHE A 51 -12.14 -3.89 2.12
C PHE A 51 -11.09 -4.97 2.44
N ALA A 52 -10.48 -5.58 1.44
CA ALA A 52 -9.61 -6.74 1.64
C ALA A 52 -8.26 -6.37 2.27
N GLN A 53 -7.62 -5.29 1.82
CA GLN A 53 -6.35 -4.81 2.39
C GLN A 53 -6.58 -3.90 3.59
N GLY A 54 -7.46 -2.88 3.48
CA GLY A 54 -7.70 -1.91 4.52
C GLY A 54 -8.32 -2.56 5.75
N PHE A 55 -9.51 -3.14 5.64
CA PHE A 55 -10.17 -3.78 6.77
C PHE A 55 -9.55 -5.14 7.11
N GLY A 56 -9.32 -6.00 6.12
CA GLY A 56 -8.85 -7.37 6.36
C GLY A 56 -7.50 -7.48 7.06
N ARG A 57 -6.61 -6.48 6.87
CA ARG A 57 -5.26 -6.51 7.47
C ARG A 57 -5.06 -5.47 8.56
N PHE A 58 -5.72 -4.31 8.49
CA PHE A 58 -5.35 -3.15 9.29
C PHE A 58 -6.39 -2.77 10.35
N THR A 59 -7.51 -3.49 10.48
CA THR A 59 -8.44 -3.30 11.61
C THR A 59 -7.92 -3.94 12.90
N PHE A 60 -7.15 -5.03 12.80
CA PHE A 60 -6.65 -5.75 13.97
C PHE A 60 -5.87 -4.83 14.96
N PRO A 61 -4.95 -3.95 14.51
CA PRO A 61 -4.27 -3.00 15.40
C PRO A 61 -5.21 -2.10 16.20
N VAL A 62 -6.32 -1.67 15.60
CA VAL A 62 -7.32 -0.81 16.26
C VAL A 62 -8.10 -1.56 17.33
N LEU A 63 -8.31 -2.85 17.12
CA LEU A 63 -9.07 -3.73 18.00
C LEU A 63 -8.18 -4.52 18.97
N LEU A 64 -6.85 -4.45 18.81
CA LEU A 64 -5.87 -5.28 19.49
C LEU A 64 -6.08 -5.28 21.02
N THR A 65 -6.23 -4.13 21.63
CA THR A 65 -6.44 -4.01 23.09
C THR A 65 -7.74 -4.64 23.56
N ALA A 66 -8.81 -4.60 22.76
CA ALA A 66 -10.08 -5.23 23.10
C ALA A 66 -10.03 -6.75 22.90
N ILE A 67 -9.40 -7.21 21.83
CA ILE A 67 -9.21 -8.64 21.54
C ILE A 67 -8.28 -9.27 22.58
N ASP A 68 -7.19 -8.58 22.96
CA ASP A 68 -6.27 -9.04 24.01
C ASP A 68 -6.98 -9.24 25.33
N ARG A 69 -7.74 -8.23 25.77
CA ARG A 69 -8.44 -8.26 27.05
C ARG A 69 -9.52 -9.35 27.12
N GLU A 70 -10.22 -9.63 26.02
CA GLU A 70 -11.35 -10.58 26.01
C GLU A 70 -10.90 -12.02 25.68
N LEU A 71 -9.92 -12.18 24.79
CA LEU A 71 -9.63 -13.47 24.16
C LEU A 71 -8.19 -13.94 24.30
N LEU A 72 -7.19 -13.04 24.30
CA LEU A 72 -5.78 -13.46 24.19
C LEU A 72 -5.06 -13.48 25.53
N GLY A 73 -5.20 -12.42 26.33
CA GLY A 73 -4.51 -12.24 27.61
C GLY A 73 -2.97 -12.17 27.46
N SER A 74 -2.46 -11.89 26.25
CA SER A 74 -1.02 -11.84 25.97
C SER A 74 -0.73 -10.98 24.74
N TYR A 75 -0.01 -9.89 24.92
CA TYR A 75 0.47 -9.04 23.83
C TYR A 75 1.49 -9.76 22.93
N THR A 76 2.24 -10.73 23.47
CA THR A 76 3.11 -11.59 22.67
C THR A 76 2.29 -12.39 21.65
N LEU A 77 1.20 -13.03 22.10
CA LEU A 77 0.30 -13.78 21.23
C LEU A 77 -0.37 -12.82 20.20
N ALA A 78 -0.79 -11.63 20.63
CA ALA A 78 -1.34 -10.60 19.75
C ALA A 78 -0.34 -10.18 18.67
N GLY A 79 0.94 -10.06 19.02
CA GLY A 79 2.03 -9.79 18.07
C GLY A 79 2.20 -10.88 17.02
N PHE A 80 2.16 -12.16 17.42
CA PHE A 80 2.17 -13.29 16.47
C PHE A 80 0.93 -13.30 15.57
N LEU A 81 -0.25 -13.08 16.14
CA LEU A 81 -1.50 -13.02 15.38
C LEU A 81 -1.53 -11.87 14.38
N SER A 82 -0.90 -10.74 14.69
CA SER A 82 -0.75 -9.62 13.74
C SER A 82 0.00 -10.00 12.47
N ASN A 83 0.87 -11.02 12.53
CA ASN A 83 1.63 -11.51 11.37
C ASN A 83 0.85 -12.53 10.53
N VAL A 84 -0.18 -13.17 11.07
CA VAL A 84 -0.92 -14.23 10.35
C VAL A 84 -1.48 -13.73 9.01
N PRO A 85 -2.17 -12.57 8.93
CA PRO A 85 -2.66 -12.08 7.65
C PRO A 85 -1.52 -11.70 6.69
N LEU A 86 -0.35 -11.31 7.18
CA LEU A 86 0.80 -10.99 6.34
C LEU A 86 1.42 -12.26 5.75
N VAL A 87 1.62 -13.32 6.57
CA VAL A 87 2.09 -14.62 6.07
C VAL A 87 1.13 -15.18 5.02
N ALA A 88 -0.17 -15.15 5.32
CA ALA A 88 -1.21 -15.57 4.39
C ALA A 88 -1.19 -14.77 3.08
N TYR A 89 -0.98 -13.46 3.18
CA TYR A 89 -0.84 -12.58 2.02
C TYR A 89 0.39 -12.94 1.17
N LEU A 90 1.54 -13.18 1.78
CA LEU A 90 2.76 -13.56 1.05
C LEU A 90 2.58 -14.90 0.33
N LEU A 91 1.99 -15.90 0.98
CA LEU A 91 1.64 -17.17 0.35
C LEU A 91 0.61 -16.97 -0.76
N GLY A 92 -0.40 -16.17 -0.49
CA GLY A 92 -1.46 -15.82 -1.44
C GLY A 92 -0.91 -15.11 -2.68
N THR A 93 0.12 -14.26 -2.58
CA THR A 93 0.73 -13.61 -3.76
C THR A 93 1.36 -14.63 -4.70
N GLY A 94 2.07 -15.63 -4.17
CA GLY A 94 2.61 -16.73 -4.97
C GLY A 94 1.53 -17.54 -5.68
N VAL A 95 0.47 -17.91 -4.94
CA VAL A 95 -0.69 -18.64 -5.49
C VAL A 95 -1.41 -17.79 -6.54
N THR A 96 -1.63 -16.50 -6.28
CA THR A 96 -2.29 -15.60 -7.22
C THR A 96 -1.48 -15.47 -8.52
N SER A 97 -0.17 -15.33 -8.42
CA SER A 97 0.72 -15.27 -9.60
C SER A 97 0.61 -16.53 -10.45
N TYR A 98 0.55 -17.69 -9.82
CA TYR A 98 0.33 -18.97 -10.53
C TYR A 98 -1.07 -19.07 -11.15
N LEU A 99 -2.11 -18.70 -10.40
CA LEU A 99 -3.49 -18.75 -10.87
C LEU A 99 -3.78 -17.72 -11.98
N SER A 100 -3.12 -16.57 -11.97
CA SER A 100 -3.30 -15.53 -13.01
C SER A 100 -2.96 -15.99 -14.43
N THR A 101 -2.19 -17.08 -14.57
CA THR A 101 -1.90 -17.70 -15.86
C THR A 101 -3.03 -18.64 -16.35
N ARG A 102 -4.01 -18.94 -15.49
CA ARG A 102 -5.05 -19.95 -15.76
C ARG A 102 -6.47 -19.47 -15.51
N THR A 103 -6.61 -18.40 -14.75
CA THR A 103 -7.90 -17.86 -14.27
C THR A 103 -8.00 -16.39 -14.62
N ASP A 104 -9.17 -15.93 -15.05
CA ASP A 104 -9.42 -14.52 -15.30
C ASP A 104 -9.10 -13.67 -14.04
N PRO A 105 -8.26 -12.64 -14.17
CA PRO A 105 -7.91 -11.76 -13.05
C PRO A 105 -9.13 -11.13 -12.35
N SER A 106 -10.24 -10.91 -13.07
CA SER A 106 -11.49 -10.41 -12.49
C SER A 106 -12.15 -11.41 -11.55
N ASP A 107 -12.05 -12.72 -11.86
CA ASP A 107 -12.57 -13.77 -10.99
C ASP A 107 -11.69 -13.94 -9.74
N LEU A 108 -10.37 -13.75 -9.86
CA LEU A 108 -9.47 -13.75 -8.70
C LEU A 108 -9.84 -12.67 -7.69
N ILE A 109 -10.17 -11.44 -8.16
CA ILE A 109 -10.65 -10.36 -7.28
C ILE A 109 -11.94 -10.77 -6.56
N LYS A 110 -12.92 -11.35 -7.27
CA LYS A 110 -14.18 -11.79 -6.67
C LYS A 110 -13.96 -12.88 -5.62
N ILE A 111 -13.14 -13.89 -5.93
CA ILE A 111 -12.76 -14.95 -4.99
C ILE A 111 -12.04 -14.32 -3.77
N GLY A 112 -11.13 -13.40 -3.98
CA GLY A 112 -10.40 -12.70 -2.93
C GLY A 112 -11.30 -11.93 -1.98
N VAL A 113 -12.28 -11.16 -2.52
CA VAL A 113 -13.29 -10.47 -1.71
C VAL A 113 -14.15 -11.46 -0.94
N THR A 114 -14.55 -12.57 -1.57
CA THR A 114 -15.34 -13.63 -0.91
C THR A 114 -14.58 -14.23 0.28
N LEU A 115 -13.31 -14.61 0.08
CA LEU A 115 -12.47 -15.17 1.15
C LEU A 115 -12.24 -14.14 2.25
N SER A 116 -11.98 -12.87 1.91
CA SER A 116 -11.83 -11.81 2.90
C SER A 116 -13.12 -11.58 3.70
N ALA A 117 -14.29 -11.64 3.07
CA ALA A 117 -15.59 -11.52 3.76
C ALA A 117 -15.84 -12.71 4.70
N ILE A 118 -15.55 -13.93 4.26
CA ILE A 118 -15.61 -15.14 5.09
C ILE A 118 -14.65 -15.00 6.29
N GLY A 119 -13.40 -14.58 6.05
CA GLY A 119 -12.42 -14.35 7.11
C GLY A 119 -12.91 -13.35 8.14
N LEU A 120 -13.36 -12.16 7.73
CA LEU A 120 -13.87 -11.13 8.65
C LEU A 120 -15.14 -11.61 9.39
N GLY A 121 -16.06 -12.29 8.70
CA GLY A 121 -17.23 -12.87 9.33
C GLY A 121 -16.87 -13.95 10.36
N SER A 122 -15.87 -14.78 10.06
CA SER A 122 -15.34 -15.79 10.99
C SER A 122 -14.65 -15.16 12.20
N MET A 123 -13.95 -14.01 12.04
CA MET A 123 -13.40 -13.26 13.18
C MET A 123 -14.52 -12.81 14.12
N ALA A 124 -15.65 -12.34 13.60
CA ALA A 124 -16.78 -11.88 14.40
C ALA A 124 -17.34 -12.97 15.35
N VAL A 125 -17.19 -14.24 15.01
CA VAL A 125 -17.71 -15.38 15.78
C VAL A 125 -16.61 -16.26 16.40
N SER A 126 -15.35 -15.84 16.34
CA SER A 126 -14.21 -16.64 16.82
C SER A 126 -14.26 -16.84 18.34
N PRO A 127 -14.33 -18.09 18.84
CA PRO A 127 -14.40 -18.39 20.26
C PRO A 127 -13.01 -18.46 20.93
N ASN A 128 -11.93 -18.59 20.17
CA ASN A 128 -10.56 -18.74 20.72
C ASN A 128 -9.51 -18.19 19.73
N SER A 129 -8.27 -18.11 20.18
CA SER A 129 -7.13 -17.58 19.40
C SER A 129 -6.82 -18.40 18.14
N GLY A 130 -7.02 -19.73 18.19
CA GLY A 130 -6.78 -20.61 17.03
C GLY A 130 -7.76 -20.34 15.87
N THR A 131 -9.06 -20.22 16.19
CA THR A 131 -10.08 -19.87 15.18
C THR A 131 -9.90 -18.45 14.67
N LEU A 132 -9.47 -17.53 15.53
CA LEU A 132 -9.12 -16.17 15.14
C LEU A 132 -7.91 -16.17 14.19
N ALA A 133 -6.86 -16.96 14.46
CA ALA A 133 -5.72 -17.12 13.57
C ALA A 133 -6.11 -17.64 12.19
N LEU A 134 -6.95 -18.67 12.14
CA LEU A 134 -7.46 -19.21 10.86
C LEU A 134 -8.27 -18.15 10.10
N ALA A 135 -9.12 -17.40 10.77
CA ALA A 135 -9.92 -16.34 10.17
C ALA A 135 -9.03 -15.21 9.61
N LEU A 136 -8.00 -14.79 10.36
CA LEU A 136 -6.97 -13.83 9.93
C LEU A 136 -6.19 -14.36 8.71
N PHE A 137 -5.88 -15.66 8.69
CA PHE A 137 -5.22 -16.29 7.55
C PHE A 137 -6.08 -16.24 6.30
N ILE A 138 -7.36 -16.63 6.40
CA ILE A 138 -8.30 -16.60 5.27
C ILE A 138 -8.46 -15.17 4.73
N ALA A 139 -8.61 -14.18 5.61
CA ALA A 139 -8.73 -12.78 5.20
C ALA A 139 -7.45 -12.26 4.51
N GLY A 140 -6.27 -12.55 5.06
CA GLY A 140 -4.99 -12.15 4.49
C GLY A 140 -4.71 -12.81 3.13
N PHE A 141 -5.06 -14.09 2.97
CA PHE A 141 -4.96 -14.81 1.71
C PHE A 141 -5.88 -14.20 0.65
N GLY A 142 -7.15 -13.93 1.01
CA GLY A 142 -8.10 -13.24 0.15
C GLY A 142 -7.61 -11.86 -0.29
N ALA A 143 -6.97 -11.13 0.59
CA ALA A 143 -6.40 -9.82 0.28
C ALA A 143 -5.33 -9.88 -0.83
N ALA A 144 -4.53 -10.95 -0.91
CA ALA A 144 -3.57 -11.15 -2.00
C ALA A 144 -4.27 -11.35 -3.35
N LEU A 145 -5.34 -12.14 -3.39
CA LEU A 145 -6.12 -12.38 -4.60
C LEU A 145 -6.81 -11.11 -5.12
N VAL A 146 -7.08 -10.15 -4.25
CA VAL A 146 -7.58 -8.83 -4.64
C VAL A 146 -6.44 -7.95 -5.16
N TRP A 147 -5.39 -7.77 -4.35
CA TRP A 147 -4.38 -6.75 -4.60
C TRP A 147 -3.49 -7.04 -5.80
N VAL A 148 -3.09 -8.29 -6.01
CA VAL A 148 -2.13 -8.63 -7.08
C VAL A 148 -2.68 -8.29 -8.47
N PRO A 149 -3.92 -8.67 -8.85
CA PRO A 149 -4.47 -8.36 -10.17
C PRO A 149 -5.08 -6.95 -10.27
N ALA A 150 -5.48 -6.32 -9.17
CA ALA A 150 -6.26 -5.08 -9.18
C ALA A 150 -5.60 -3.91 -9.93
N PRO A 151 -4.30 -3.59 -9.73
CA PRO A 151 -3.64 -2.49 -10.46
C PRO A 151 -3.61 -2.72 -11.98
N GLY A 152 -3.32 -3.95 -12.41
CA GLY A 152 -3.29 -4.32 -13.83
C GLY A 152 -4.65 -4.20 -14.51
N ILE A 153 -5.70 -4.68 -13.86
CA ILE A 153 -7.07 -4.54 -14.35
C ILE A 153 -7.47 -3.07 -14.40
N ALA A 154 -7.19 -2.30 -13.36
CA ALA A 154 -7.52 -0.88 -13.30
C ALA A 154 -6.86 -0.09 -14.44
N ALA A 155 -5.57 -0.28 -14.65
CA ALA A 155 -4.83 0.39 -15.74
C ALA A 155 -5.38 0.04 -17.11
N SER A 156 -5.80 -1.21 -17.32
CA SER A 156 -6.33 -1.68 -18.61
C SER A 156 -7.77 -1.23 -18.92
N MET A 157 -8.49 -0.67 -17.93
CA MET A 157 -9.86 -0.15 -18.11
C MET A 157 -9.90 1.28 -18.65
N VAL A 158 -8.80 2.00 -18.52
CA VAL A 158 -8.64 3.39 -18.95
C VAL A 158 -7.53 3.48 -20.00
N GLY A 159 -7.51 4.54 -20.78
CA GLY A 159 -6.44 4.72 -21.76
C GLY A 159 -5.04 4.85 -21.12
N PRO A 160 -3.96 4.64 -21.88
CA PRO A 160 -2.58 4.68 -21.38
C PRO A 160 -2.24 5.94 -20.58
N ALA A 161 -2.79 7.09 -20.97
CA ALA A 161 -2.59 8.36 -20.28
C ALA A 161 -3.18 8.42 -18.85
N GLN A 162 -4.13 7.55 -18.53
CA GLN A 162 -4.83 7.54 -17.23
C GLN A 162 -4.52 6.28 -16.39
N GLY A 163 -3.68 5.39 -16.88
CA GLY A 163 -3.34 4.14 -16.19
C GLY A 163 -2.75 4.38 -14.79
N GLY A 164 -1.85 5.35 -14.64
CA GLY A 164 -1.28 5.73 -13.36
C GLY A 164 -2.34 6.25 -12.37
N LEU A 165 -3.29 7.06 -12.82
CA LEU A 165 -4.41 7.53 -12.01
C LEU A 165 -5.28 6.36 -11.53
N ALA A 166 -5.59 5.41 -12.41
CA ALA A 166 -6.39 4.24 -12.06
C ALA A 166 -5.71 3.37 -11.00
N ILE A 167 -4.40 3.12 -11.13
CA ILE A 167 -3.60 2.40 -10.12
C ILE A 167 -3.61 3.17 -8.79
N GLY A 168 -3.43 4.49 -8.84
CA GLY A 168 -3.46 5.35 -7.67
C GLY A 168 -4.81 5.31 -6.93
N LEU A 169 -5.94 5.33 -7.66
CA LEU A 169 -7.28 5.21 -7.09
C LEU A 169 -7.49 3.86 -6.38
N VAL A 170 -6.99 2.76 -6.96
CA VAL A 170 -7.03 1.44 -6.31
C VAL A 170 -6.17 1.42 -5.06
N GLY A 171 -4.97 2.01 -5.12
CA GLY A 171 -4.06 2.12 -3.97
C GLY A 171 -4.61 2.99 -2.84
N SER A 172 -5.30 4.10 -3.16
CA SER A 172 -5.92 4.97 -2.16
C SER A 172 -7.04 4.25 -1.37
N GLY A 173 -7.64 3.19 -1.95
CA GLY A 173 -8.57 2.32 -1.24
C GLY A 173 -7.97 1.78 0.06
N ILE A 174 -6.71 1.34 0.07
CA ILE A 174 -6.04 0.83 1.30
C ILE A 174 -6.02 1.91 2.39
N GLY A 175 -5.53 3.11 2.05
CA GLY A 175 -5.48 4.24 2.99
C GLY A 175 -6.87 4.62 3.51
N THR A 176 -7.90 4.56 2.64
CA THR A 176 -9.29 4.78 3.02
C THR A 176 -9.77 3.73 4.04
N GLY A 177 -9.41 2.46 3.86
CA GLY A 177 -9.75 1.40 4.81
C GLY A 177 -9.09 1.61 6.17
N VAL A 178 -7.82 1.99 6.20
CA VAL A 178 -7.10 2.35 7.44
C VAL A 178 -7.75 3.56 8.12
N MET A 179 -8.07 4.60 7.34
CA MET A 179 -8.74 5.81 7.83
C MET A 179 -10.10 5.50 8.46
N LEU A 180 -10.88 4.61 7.85
CA LEU A 180 -12.23 4.29 8.31
C LEU A 180 -12.25 3.27 9.46
N ALA A 181 -11.20 2.47 9.69
CA ALA A 181 -11.17 1.42 10.70
C ALA A 181 -11.44 1.98 12.12
N GLY A 182 -10.82 3.10 12.48
CA GLY A 182 -11.02 3.75 13.78
C GLY A 182 -12.43 4.30 13.97
N PRO A 183 -12.91 5.23 13.14
CA PRO A 183 -14.26 5.79 13.21
C PRO A 183 -15.37 4.74 13.16
N LEU A 184 -15.24 3.73 12.30
CA LEU A 184 -16.19 2.62 12.23
C LEU A 184 -16.24 1.86 13.57
N THR A 185 -15.08 1.60 14.18
CA THR A 185 -15.00 0.95 15.49
C THR A 185 -15.70 1.80 16.55
N SER A 186 -15.47 3.10 16.59
CA SER A 186 -16.14 4.02 17.53
C SER A 186 -17.65 4.04 17.31
N ALA A 187 -18.12 4.14 16.06
CA ALA A 187 -19.55 4.14 15.75
C ALA A 187 -20.24 2.84 16.18
N VAL A 188 -19.64 1.68 15.91
CA VAL A 188 -20.21 0.38 16.33
C VAL A 188 -20.24 0.24 17.85
N ARG A 189 -19.21 0.68 18.56
CA ARG A 189 -19.18 0.67 20.03
C ARG A 189 -20.26 1.55 20.63
N THR A 190 -20.43 2.75 20.11
CA THR A 190 -21.51 3.66 20.54
C THR A 190 -22.89 3.02 20.30
N ALA A 191 -23.09 2.43 19.12
CA ALA A 191 -24.38 1.82 18.77
C ALA A 191 -24.70 0.56 19.61
N THR A 192 -23.68 -0.19 20.04
CA THR A 192 -23.85 -1.42 20.85
C THR A 192 -23.77 -1.16 22.36
N GLY A 193 -23.36 0.04 22.78
CA GLY A 193 -23.12 0.35 24.20
C GLY A 193 -21.97 -0.46 24.83
N ASN A 194 -21.11 -1.09 24.01
CA ASN A 194 -20.04 -1.94 24.49
C ASN A 194 -18.66 -1.44 24.02
N GLU A 195 -17.84 -0.98 24.95
CA GLU A 195 -16.48 -0.49 24.67
C GLU A 195 -15.55 -1.55 24.05
N PHE A 196 -15.82 -2.84 24.28
CA PHE A 196 -15.02 -3.96 23.79
C PHE A 196 -15.65 -4.68 22.61
N ALA A 197 -16.62 -4.05 21.91
CA ALA A 197 -17.35 -4.63 20.79
C ALA A 197 -16.46 -4.82 19.54
N TRP A 198 -15.47 -5.70 19.59
CA TRP A 198 -14.64 -6.01 18.42
C TRP A 198 -15.35 -6.98 17.44
N ARG A 199 -16.17 -7.91 17.93
CA ARG A 199 -16.93 -8.86 17.12
C ARG A 199 -17.93 -8.17 16.18
N PRO A 200 -18.80 -7.27 16.67
CA PRO A 200 -19.71 -6.53 15.80
C PRO A 200 -18.98 -5.67 14.75
N VAL A 201 -17.79 -5.14 15.04
CA VAL A 201 -17.01 -4.38 14.07
C VAL A 201 -16.62 -5.26 12.87
N TYR A 202 -16.11 -6.47 13.11
CA TYR A 202 -15.80 -7.41 12.04
C TYR A 202 -17.06 -7.88 11.31
N GLY A 203 -18.19 -8.04 12.00
CA GLY A 203 -19.48 -8.36 11.39
C GLY A 203 -19.94 -7.28 10.39
N VAL A 204 -19.86 -6.01 10.79
CA VAL A 204 -20.19 -4.89 9.89
C VAL A 204 -19.23 -4.84 8.70
N GLN A 205 -17.94 -5.04 8.93
CA GLN A 205 -16.97 -5.10 7.83
C GLN A 205 -17.24 -6.26 6.87
N ALA A 206 -17.61 -7.44 7.38
CA ALA A 206 -18.01 -8.57 6.53
C ALA A 206 -19.24 -8.23 5.66
N ALA A 207 -20.23 -7.53 6.21
CA ALA A 207 -21.39 -7.05 5.46
C ALA A 207 -20.98 -6.05 4.34
N VAL A 208 -20.04 -5.15 4.61
CA VAL A 208 -19.45 -4.28 3.58
C VAL A 208 -18.79 -5.13 2.49
N GLY A 209 -18.10 -6.20 2.84
CA GLY A 209 -17.50 -7.14 1.89
C GLY A 209 -18.52 -7.80 0.96
N VAL A 210 -19.65 -8.20 1.50
CA VAL A 210 -20.79 -8.75 0.70
C VAL A 210 -21.30 -7.70 -0.28
N PHE A 211 -21.51 -6.44 0.18
CA PHE A 211 -21.92 -5.35 -0.69
C PHE A 211 -20.91 -5.11 -1.84
N VAL A 212 -19.62 -5.08 -1.52
CA VAL A 212 -18.54 -4.92 -2.53
C VAL A 212 -18.55 -6.08 -3.52
N LEU A 213 -18.72 -7.32 -3.05
CA LEU A 213 -18.82 -8.51 -3.90
C LEU A 213 -19.99 -8.41 -4.87
N LEU A 214 -21.17 -8.06 -4.39
CA LEU A 214 -22.37 -7.89 -5.24
C LEU A 214 -22.13 -6.82 -6.33
N GLY A 215 -21.50 -5.70 -5.96
CA GLY A 215 -21.12 -4.69 -6.94
C GLY A 215 -20.12 -5.20 -7.98
N LEU A 216 -19.09 -5.94 -7.57
CA LEU A 216 -18.12 -6.54 -8.49
C LEU A 216 -18.75 -7.56 -9.44
N LEU A 217 -19.72 -8.36 -8.97
CA LEU A 217 -20.44 -9.31 -9.82
C LEU A 217 -21.23 -8.61 -10.93
N VAL A 218 -21.75 -7.40 -10.65
CA VAL A 218 -22.49 -6.60 -11.63
C VAL A 218 -21.56 -5.89 -12.61
N VAL A 219 -20.41 -5.38 -12.13
CA VAL A 219 -19.56 -4.43 -12.89
C VAL A 219 -18.39 -5.12 -13.59
N LEU A 220 -17.83 -6.18 -12.99
CA LEU A 220 -16.69 -6.91 -13.52
C LEU A 220 -17.14 -8.15 -14.30
N SER A 221 -17.27 -8.02 -15.60
CA SER A 221 -17.46 -9.18 -16.50
C SER A 221 -16.13 -9.87 -16.80
N ARG A 222 -16.16 -11.17 -17.06
CA ARG A 222 -14.98 -11.96 -17.47
C ARG A 222 -14.30 -11.33 -18.69
N ARG A 223 -12.99 -11.27 -18.64
CA ARG A 223 -12.13 -10.84 -19.74
C ARG A 223 -11.48 -12.09 -20.36
N ALA A 224 -11.67 -12.33 -21.64
CA ALA A 224 -11.23 -13.53 -22.35
C ALA A 224 -9.83 -13.44 -22.97
N ASP A 225 -8.88 -12.72 -22.38
CA ASP A 225 -7.51 -12.64 -22.92
C ASP A 225 -6.47 -12.90 -21.83
N THR A 226 -6.15 -14.16 -21.64
CA THR A 226 -4.91 -14.56 -20.94
C THR A 226 -3.79 -14.63 -21.99
N THR A 227 -3.13 -13.49 -22.24
CA THR A 227 -1.88 -13.50 -23.01
C THR A 227 -0.79 -14.14 -22.14
N GLU A 228 -0.17 -15.22 -22.63
CA GLU A 228 1.00 -15.82 -21.97
C GLU A 228 2.05 -14.73 -21.70
N THR A 229 2.34 -14.52 -20.43
CA THR A 229 3.28 -13.47 -20.01
C THR A 229 4.67 -14.09 -19.97
N GLU A 230 5.56 -13.62 -20.85
CA GLU A 230 6.97 -13.99 -20.83
C GLU A 230 7.58 -13.71 -19.45
N LYS A 231 8.22 -14.73 -18.86
CA LYS A 231 8.78 -14.66 -17.51
C LYS A 231 10.09 -13.86 -17.51
N VAL A 232 10.09 -12.70 -16.85
CA VAL A 232 11.33 -11.92 -16.60
C VAL A 232 12.05 -12.53 -15.40
N PRO A 233 13.36 -12.83 -15.50
CA PRO A 233 14.11 -13.43 -14.39
C PRO A 233 14.32 -12.43 -13.25
N ILE A 234 14.34 -12.93 -12.01
CA ILE A 234 14.56 -12.12 -10.79
C ILE A 234 15.92 -11.35 -10.85
N SER A 235 16.89 -11.88 -11.59
CA SER A 235 18.20 -11.23 -11.78
C SER A 235 18.11 -9.84 -12.40
N VAL A 236 16.99 -9.47 -13.04
CA VAL A 236 16.77 -8.11 -13.56
C VAL A 236 16.92 -7.04 -12.49
N LEU A 237 16.64 -7.36 -11.22
CA LEU A 237 16.87 -6.44 -10.12
C LEU A 237 18.33 -6.01 -10.00
N THR A 238 19.28 -6.90 -10.32
CA THR A 238 20.72 -6.61 -10.19
C THR A 238 21.24 -5.62 -11.23
N THR A 239 20.47 -5.35 -12.29
CA THR A 239 20.82 -4.34 -13.31
C THR A 239 20.50 -2.91 -12.85
N VAL A 240 19.68 -2.75 -11.82
CA VAL A 240 19.29 -1.45 -11.28
C VAL A 240 20.46 -0.82 -10.50
N PRO A 241 20.82 0.44 -10.78
CA PRO A 241 21.80 1.15 -9.96
C PRO A 241 21.37 1.20 -8.49
N ASN A 242 22.31 0.96 -7.57
CA ASN A 242 22.03 0.96 -6.11
C ASN A 242 21.00 -0.10 -5.63
N TRP A 243 20.69 -1.14 -6.40
CA TRP A 243 19.65 -2.12 -6.06
C TRP A 243 19.78 -2.70 -4.64
N ARG A 244 21.01 -2.92 -4.14
CA ARG A 244 21.26 -3.41 -2.76
C ARG A 244 20.81 -2.40 -1.72
N LEU A 245 21.13 -1.11 -1.92
CA LEU A 245 20.75 -0.03 -1.01
C LEU A 245 19.23 0.23 -1.06
N ILE A 246 18.62 0.14 -2.25
CA ILE A 246 17.16 0.25 -2.44
C ILE A 246 16.46 -0.89 -1.70
N THR A 247 16.91 -2.14 -1.88
CA THR A 247 16.36 -3.30 -1.18
C THR A 247 16.51 -3.18 0.33
N LEU A 248 17.72 -2.81 0.81
CA LEU A 248 17.98 -2.59 2.23
C LEU A 248 17.09 -1.49 2.82
N SER A 249 16.91 -0.38 2.11
CA SER A 249 16.00 0.68 2.51
C SER A 249 14.56 0.17 2.65
N PHE A 250 14.11 -0.69 1.73
CA PHE A 250 12.76 -1.23 1.80
C PHE A 250 12.58 -2.25 2.94
N VAL A 251 13.62 -3.01 3.26
CA VAL A 251 13.67 -3.88 4.44
C VAL A 251 13.58 -3.06 5.74
N ILE A 252 14.40 -2.00 5.85
CA ILE A 252 14.37 -1.07 6.99
C ILE A 252 13.00 -0.41 7.15
N PHE A 253 12.41 0.03 6.04
CA PHE A 253 11.05 0.55 6.02
C PHE A 253 10.06 -0.47 6.58
N GLY A 254 10.17 -1.76 6.20
CA GLY A 254 9.31 -2.82 6.69
C GLY A 254 9.36 -3.02 8.19
N ILE A 255 10.56 -3.02 8.77
CA ILE A 255 10.78 -3.12 10.21
C ILE A 255 10.17 -1.90 10.93
N THR A 256 10.55 -0.70 10.50
CA THR A 256 10.07 0.56 11.10
C THR A 256 8.55 0.68 11.03
N TYR A 257 8.00 0.39 9.84
CA TYR A 257 6.57 0.42 9.60
C TYR A 257 5.82 -0.52 10.54
N SER A 258 6.25 -1.79 10.63
CA SER A 258 5.54 -2.80 11.41
C SER A 258 5.58 -2.52 12.92
N LEU A 259 6.70 -2.04 13.45
CA LEU A 259 6.83 -1.69 14.86
C LEU A 259 5.89 -0.54 15.25
N PHE A 260 5.78 0.48 14.44
CA PHE A 260 4.95 1.64 14.73
C PHE A 260 3.48 1.41 14.42
N PHE A 261 3.19 0.95 13.21
CA PHE A 261 1.82 0.86 12.69
C PHE A 261 0.92 -0.06 13.53
N TYR A 262 1.41 -1.27 13.84
CA TYR A 262 0.60 -2.26 14.55
C TYR A 262 0.35 -1.91 16.01
N PHE A 263 1.21 -1.12 16.63
CA PHE A 263 1.12 -0.85 18.06
C PHE A 263 0.83 0.61 18.41
N LEU A 264 0.65 1.51 17.42
CA LEU A 264 0.30 2.91 17.68
C LEU A 264 -0.94 3.07 18.57
N PRO A 265 -2.10 2.43 18.29
CA PRO A 265 -3.25 2.56 19.18
C PRO A 265 -2.98 2.00 20.58
N ALA A 266 -2.31 0.87 20.70
CA ALA A 266 -1.98 0.24 21.98
C ALA A 266 -1.01 1.11 22.79
N GLN A 267 0.02 1.71 22.18
CA GLN A 267 0.94 2.63 22.83
C GLN A 267 0.22 3.88 23.35
N LEU A 268 -0.67 4.48 22.57
CA LEU A 268 -1.42 5.66 23.01
C LEU A 268 -2.29 5.34 24.22
N VAL A 269 -3.00 4.19 24.22
CA VAL A 269 -3.78 3.73 25.36
C VAL A 269 -2.90 3.45 26.57
N ALA A 270 -1.74 2.79 26.39
CA ALA A 270 -0.77 2.54 27.46
C ALA A 270 -0.18 3.85 28.04
N SER A 271 -0.13 4.93 27.25
CA SER A 271 0.28 6.28 27.68
C SER A 271 -0.85 7.07 28.35
N GLY A 272 -2.03 6.48 28.58
CA GLY A 272 -3.16 7.12 29.26
C GLY A 272 -4.12 7.86 28.34
N TRP A 273 -3.99 7.78 27.03
CA TRP A 273 -4.93 8.37 26.08
C TRP A 273 -6.23 7.57 26.02
N SER A 274 -7.35 8.23 25.76
CA SER A 274 -8.61 7.53 25.57
C SER A 274 -8.56 6.64 24.32
N GLY A 275 -9.28 5.52 24.37
CA GLY A 275 -9.37 4.62 23.21
C GLY A 275 -9.93 5.31 21.96
N ASP A 276 -10.85 6.29 22.10
CA ASP A 276 -11.38 7.08 20.99
C ASP A 276 -10.30 7.96 20.36
N THR A 277 -9.50 8.63 21.17
CA THR A 277 -8.36 9.42 20.67
C THR A 277 -7.35 8.54 19.95
N ALA A 278 -7.02 7.37 20.49
CA ALA A 278 -6.11 6.43 19.84
C ALA A 278 -6.65 5.96 18.47
N ARG A 279 -7.95 5.69 18.37
CA ARG A 279 -8.62 5.32 17.10
C ARG A 279 -8.63 6.48 16.10
N LEU A 280 -8.85 7.72 16.59
CA LEU A 280 -8.79 8.91 15.75
C LEU A 280 -7.38 9.17 15.19
N MET A 281 -6.34 8.98 16.01
CA MET A 281 -4.94 9.07 15.56
C MET A 281 -4.62 8.01 14.51
N PHE A 282 -5.13 6.79 14.66
CA PHE A 282 -4.97 5.76 13.63
C PHE A 282 -5.72 6.10 12.33
N ALA A 283 -6.90 6.72 12.42
CA ALA A 283 -7.62 7.24 11.26
C ALA A 283 -6.84 8.36 10.56
N LEU A 284 -6.22 9.26 11.32
CA LEU A 284 -5.37 10.33 10.80
C LEU A 284 -4.15 9.78 10.05
N LEU A 285 -3.54 8.71 10.59
CA LEU A 285 -2.44 8.02 9.93
C LEU A 285 -2.88 7.45 8.56
N GLY A 286 -4.06 6.84 8.50
CA GLY A 286 -4.66 6.36 7.25
C GLY A 286 -4.96 7.50 6.26
N LEU A 287 -5.54 8.60 6.75
CA LEU A 287 -5.80 9.80 5.94
C LEU A 287 -4.51 10.36 5.34
N ALA A 288 -3.47 10.53 6.15
CA ALA A 288 -2.18 11.02 5.69
C ALA A 288 -1.57 10.10 4.61
N SER A 289 -1.74 8.78 4.75
CA SER A 289 -1.21 7.81 3.79
C SER A 289 -1.82 7.94 2.40
N ILE A 290 -3.07 8.39 2.27
CA ILE A 290 -3.72 8.65 0.98
C ILE A 290 -2.96 9.71 0.18
N PHE A 291 -2.45 10.74 0.85
CA PHE A 291 -1.72 11.84 0.21
C PHE A 291 -0.23 11.56 0.04
N GLY A 292 0.32 10.63 0.83
CA GLY A 292 1.75 10.36 0.92
C GLY A 292 2.42 10.07 -0.43
N GLY A 293 1.78 9.23 -1.26
CA GLY A 293 2.29 8.90 -2.59
C GLY A 293 2.41 10.12 -3.51
N VAL A 294 1.40 10.98 -3.52
CA VAL A 294 1.38 12.21 -4.36
C VAL A 294 2.41 13.22 -3.86
N VAL A 295 2.48 13.44 -2.54
CA VAL A 295 3.41 14.38 -1.92
C VAL A 295 4.86 13.96 -2.19
N PHE A 296 5.20 12.71 -1.90
CA PHE A 296 6.56 12.19 -2.11
C PHE A 296 6.90 12.07 -3.60
N GLY A 297 5.95 11.70 -4.45
CA GLY A 297 6.13 11.69 -5.90
C GLY A 297 6.58 13.06 -6.39
N ARG A 298 5.83 14.13 -6.06
CA ARG A 298 6.18 15.51 -6.44
C ARG A 298 7.52 15.99 -5.86
N ILE A 299 7.79 15.72 -4.58
CA ILE A 299 9.07 16.06 -3.96
C ILE A 299 10.21 15.33 -4.69
N SER A 300 10.01 14.06 -5.00
CA SER A 300 10.98 13.21 -5.68
C SER A 300 11.27 13.66 -7.12
N ASP A 301 10.28 14.21 -7.81
CA ASP A 301 10.46 14.76 -9.15
C ASP A 301 11.18 16.12 -9.14
N HIS A 302 10.95 16.94 -8.11
CA HIS A 302 11.56 18.27 -7.99
C HIS A 302 13.01 18.22 -7.48
N PHE A 303 13.29 17.45 -6.43
CA PHE A 303 14.61 17.40 -5.80
C PHE A 303 15.45 16.24 -6.34
N SER A 304 15.35 15.08 -5.74
CA SER A 304 15.94 13.84 -6.23
C SER A 304 15.34 12.65 -5.49
N ARG A 305 15.35 11.46 -6.13
CA ARG A 305 14.90 10.20 -5.51
C ARG A 305 15.60 9.94 -4.17
N ARG A 306 16.92 10.12 -4.15
CA ARG A 306 17.78 9.97 -2.96
C ARG A 306 17.38 10.92 -1.81
N THR A 307 17.22 12.20 -2.10
CA THR A 307 16.87 13.22 -1.08
C THR A 307 15.48 12.95 -0.51
N THR A 308 14.52 12.60 -1.36
CA THR A 308 13.15 12.27 -0.94
C THR A 308 13.11 11.03 -0.07
N MET A 309 13.91 10.00 -0.41
CA MET A 309 14.05 8.80 0.40
C MET A 309 14.61 9.13 1.79
N GLY A 310 15.71 9.92 1.83
CA GLY A 310 16.31 10.38 3.09
C GLY A 310 15.33 11.18 3.95
N LEU A 311 14.59 12.12 3.35
CA LEU A 311 13.53 12.87 4.04
C LEU A 311 12.47 11.94 4.64
N GLY A 312 12.00 10.95 3.86
CA GLY A 312 11.04 9.95 4.34
C GLY A 312 11.54 9.22 5.58
N PHE A 313 12.78 8.77 5.56
CA PHE A 313 13.37 8.08 6.72
C PHE A 313 13.61 9.02 7.91
N VAL A 314 13.98 10.28 7.71
CA VAL A 314 14.07 11.27 8.80
C VAL A 314 12.70 11.50 9.44
N LEU A 315 11.64 11.64 8.65
CA LEU A 315 10.27 11.73 9.16
C LEU A 315 9.86 10.46 9.92
N MET A 316 10.19 9.28 9.39
CA MET A 316 9.92 8.01 10.07
C MET A 316 10.75 7.81 11.35
N ALA A 317 11.91 8.43 11.46
CA ALA A 317 12.72 8.38 12.67
C ALA A 317 12.19 9.31 13.76
N THR A 318 11.73 10.50 13.39
CA THR A 318 11.22 11.49 14.34
C THR A 318 9.79 11.22 14.80
N ALA A 319 8.94 10.73 13.90
CA ALA A 319 7.51 10.54 14.16
C ALA A 319 7.20 9.62 15.36
N PRO A 320 7.80 8.41 15.51
CA PRO A 320 7.54 7.59 16.68
C PRO A 320 7.93 8.27 18.00
N LEU A 321 9.04 9.02 18.02
CA LEU A 321 9.47 9.75 19.22
C LEU A 321 8.49 10.87 19.59
N LEU A 322 7.94 11.58 18.60
CA LEU A 322 6.91 12.60 18.83
C LEU A 322 5.64 11.99 19.44
N THR A 323 5.30 10.75 19.09
CA THR A 323 4.13 10.08 19.66
C THR A 323 4.33 9.56 21.09
N LEU A 324 5.55 9.58 21.61
CA LEU A 324 5.82 9.26 23.01
C LEU A 324 5.64 10.47 23.94
N THR A 325 5.36 11.65 23.41
CA THR A 325 5.08 12.84 24.22
C THR A 325 3.63 12.82 24.71
N ASN A 326 3.35 13.56 25.79
CA ASN A 326 1.99 13.75 26.30
C ASN A 326 1.28 14.97 25.68
N ASN A 327 1.85 15.55 24.60
CA ASN A 327 1.29 16.72 23.95
C ASN A 327 0.51 16.31 22.68
N GLY A 328 -0.81 16.54 22.69
CA GLY A 328 -1.70 16.12 21.61
C GLY A 328 -1.33 16.69 20.23
N ALA A 329 -0.90 17.95 20.16
CA ALA A 329 -0.50 18.55 18.89
C ALA A 329 0.79 17.90 18.34
N VAL A 330 1.75 17.61 19.22
CA VAL A 330 3.01 16.93 18.85
C VAL A 330 2.74 15.50 18.36
N VAL A 331 1.89 14.75 19.07
CA VAL A 331 1.45 13.41 18.68
C VAL A 331 0.76 13.45 17.32
N THR A 332 -0.15 14.41 17.11
CA THR A 332 -0.86 14.57 15.82
C THR A 332 0.11 14.80 14.67
N VAL A 333 1.11 15.68 14.85
CA VAL A 333 2.16 15.93 13.84
C VAL A 333 2.96 14.65 13.56
N GLY A 334 3.39 13.93 14.60
CA GLY A 334 4.12 12.68 14.46
C GLY A 334 3.33 11.62 13.67
N VAL A 335 2.08 11.39 14.05
CA VAL A 335 1.19 10.43 13.37
C VAL A 335 0.95 10.81 11.90
N PHE A 336 0.70 12.10 11.62
CA PHE A 336 0.48 12.58 10.27
C PHE A 336 1.75 12.43 9.40
N ALA A 337 2.92 12.81 9.94
CA ALA A 337 4.21 12.66 9.26
C ALA A 337 4.51 11.19 8.92
N PHE A 338 4.31 10.28 9.87
CA PHE A 338 4.49 8.85 9.62
C PHE A 338 3.50 8.32 8.57
N GLY A 339 2.24 8.76 8.65
CA GLY A 339 1.21 8.40 7.68
C GLY A 339 1.59 8.76 6.24
N LEU A 340 2.14 9.96 6.01
CA LEU A 340 2.65 10.35 4.68
C LEU A 340 3.74 9.39 4.17
N CYS A 341 4.60 8.88 5.06
CA CYS A 341 5.69 7.99 4.68
C CYS A 341 5.20 6.59 4.28
N ILE A 342 4.04 6.13 4.77
CA ILE A 342 3.49 4.79 4.48
C ILE A 342 3.33 4.57 2.97
N ALA A 343 2.79 5.53 2.24
CA ALA A 343 2.71 5.47 0.79
C ALA A 343 3.89 6.17 0.10
N GLY A 344 4.46 7.20 0.74
CA GLY A 344 5.51 8.03 0.17
C GLY A 344 6.82 7.28 -0.08
N VAL A 345 7.30 6.52 0.90
CA VAL A 345 8.55 5.74 0.76
C VAL A 345 8.43 4.67 -0.32
N PRO A 346 7.39 3.81 -0.35
CA PRO A 346 7.19 2.86 -1.45
C PRO A 346 7.07 3.52 -2.83
N THR A 347 6.40 4.68 -2.92
CA THR A 347 6.31 5.44 -4.18
C THR A 347 7.67 5.89 -4.66
N THR A 348 8.54 6.40 -3.76
CA THR A 348 9.90 6.82 -4.11
C THR A 348 10.76 5.64 -4.58
N ILE A 349 10.63 4.49 -3.90
CA ILE A 349 11.31 3.23 -4.30
C ILE A 349 10.81 2.78 -5.68
N GLY A 350 9.50 2.78 -5.88
CA GLY A 350 8.92 2.46 -7.19
C GLY A 350 9.45 3.37 -8.30
N ALA A 351 9.55 4.68 -8.03
CA ALA A 351 10.11 5.63 -8.99
C ALA A 351 11.59 5.36 -9.32
N MET A 352 12.42 4.97 -8.31
CA MET A 352 13.81 4.58 -8.56
C MET A 352 13.94 3.37 -9.49
N LEU A 353 13.05 2.39 -9.36
CA LEU A 353 13.03 1.23 -10.23
C LEU A 353 12.49 1.55 -11.62
N ALA A 354 11.46 2.39 -11.71
CA ALA A 354 10.86 2.81 -12.97
C ALA A 354 11.82 3.68 -13.81
N ASP A 355 12.71 4.44 -13.18
CA ASP A 355 13.75 5.21 -13.87
C ASP A 355 14.80 4.30 -14.56
N ALA A 356 14.91 3.02 -14.18
CA ALA A 356 15.94 2.09 -14.62
C ALA A 356 15.42 0.89 -15.43
N LEU A 357 14.13 0.61 -15.37
CA LEU A 357 13.54 -0.62 -15.90
C LEU A 357 12.30 -0.34 -16.75
N ASP A 358 12.11 -1.16 -17.78
CA ASP A 358 10.85 -1.20 -18.54
C ASP A 358 9.69 -1.79 -17.69
N GLY A 359 8.45 -1.66 -18.18
CA GLY A 359 7.27 -2.01 -17.41
C GLY A 359 7.22 -3.45 -16.89
N ARG A 360 7.73 -4.45 -17.65
CA ARG A 360 7.74 -5.86 -17.24
C ARG A 360 8.84 -6.16 -16.23
N SER A 361 10.04 -5.68 -16.51
CA SER A 361 11.21 -5.78 -15.61
C SER A 361 10.95 -5.06 -14.29
N PHE A 362 10.26 -3.91 -14.31
CA PHE A 362 9.82 -3.19 -13.14
C PHE A 362 8.93 -4.04 -12.23
N VAL A 363 7.90 -4.70 -12.78
CA VAL A 363 6.96 -5.53 -11.98
C VAL A 363 7.71 -6.64 -11.26
N THR A 364 8.64 -7.33 -11.95
CA THR A 364 9.44 -8.41 -11.35
C THR A 364 10.37 -7.88 -10.26
N ALA A 365 11.10 -6.79 -10.52
CA ALA A 365 12.02 -6.19 -9.57
C ALA A 365 11.30 -5.63 -8.35
N PHE A 366 10.22 -4.87 -8.55
CA PHE A 366 9.41 -4.31 -7.48
C PHE A 366 8.75 -5.40 -6.63
N GLY A 367 8.22 -6.45 -7.26
CA GLY A 367 7.68 -7.63 -6.56
C GLY A 367 8.73 -8.31 -5.68
N THR A 368 9.96 -8.47 -6.18
CA THR A 368 11.07 -9.10 -5.44
C THR A 368 11.44 -8.30 -4.19
N ILE A 369 11.62 -6.99 -4.30
CA ILE A 369 11.94 -6.16 -3.12
C ILE A 369 10.75 -6.01 -2.18
N THR A 370 9.52 -6.05 -2.69
CA THR A 370 8.30 -6.06 -1.87
C THR A 370 8.17 -7.35 -1.07
N PHE A 371 8.63 -8.47 -1.62
CA PHE A 371 8.70 -9.72 -0.87
C PHE A 371 9.71 -9.63 0.29
N ALA A 372 10.90 -9.08 0.06
CA ALA A 372 11.90 -8.83 1.12
C ALA A 372 11.36 -7.87 2.20
N PHE A 373 10.67 -6.80 1.81
CA PHE A 373 9.95 -5.90 2.71
C PHE A 373 8.89 -6.65 3.54
N GLY A 374 8.11 -7.54 2.92
CA GLY A 374 7.11 -8.35 3.60
C GLY A 374 7.73 -9.28 4.65
N LEU A 375 8.85 -9.93 4.33
CA LEU A 375 9.59 -10.75 5.30
C LEU A 375 10.09 -9.92 6.49
N ALA A 376 10.61 -8.71 6.22
CA ALA A 376 11.10 -7.82 7.27
C ALA A 376 9.98 -7.39 8.24
N GLN A 377 8.76 -7.19 7.75
CA GLN A 377 7.61 -6.87 8.59
C GLN A 377 7.28 -7.95 9.62
N LEU A 378 7.61 -9.22 9.35
CA LEU A 378 7.31 -10.33 10.27
C LEU A 378 8.06 -10.21 11.61
N LEU A 379 9.14 -9.46 11.67
CA LEU A 379 9.96 -9.32 12.86
C LEU A 379 9.35 -8.33 13.88
N GLY A 380 8.69 -7.28 13.40
CA GLY A 380 8.21 -6.18 14.25
C GLY A 380 7.15 -6.59 15.26
N PRO A 381 6.00 -7.14 14.84
CA PRO A 381 4.88 -7.40 15.76
C PRO A 381 5.18 -8.37 16.90
N PRO A 382 5.86 -9.53 16.71
CA PRO A 382 6.23 -10.39 17.83
C PRO A 382 7.19 -9.72 18.82
N PHE A 383 8.18 -8.99 18.32
CA PHE A 383 9.10 -8.24 19.16
C PHE A 383 8.38 -7.17 19.97
N ALA A 384 7.53 -6.37 19.34
CA ALA A 384 6.79 -5.31 20.02
C ALA A 384 5.78 -5.89 21.03
N GLY A 385 5.10 -6.99 20.69
CA GLY A 385 4.19 -7.69 21.60
C GLY A 385 4.91 -8.23 22.82
N TRP A 386 6.06 -8.89 22.65
CA TRP A 386 6.89 -9.42 23.74
C TRP A 386 7.41 -8.30 24.67
N VAL A 387 7.86 -7.17 24.12
CA VAL A 387 8.28 -6.02 24.94
C VAL A 387 7.09 -5.44 25.69
N GLY A 388 5.96 -5.23 25.00
CA GLY A 388 4.74 -4.69 25.58
C GLY A 388 4.22 -5.51 26.75
N GLU A 389 4.25 -6.84 26.63
CA GLU A 389 3.86 -7.76 27.71
C GLU A 389 4.76 -7.65 28.95
N ARG A 390 6.08 -7.49 28.75
CA ARG A 390 7.03 -7.40 29.87
C ARG A 390 7.10 -6.03 30.52
N THR A 391 6.86 -4.97 29.77
CA THR A 391 7.08 -3.59 30.26
C THR A 391 5.79 -2.79 30.46
N GLY A 392 4.65 -3.31 29.98
CA GLY A 392 3.37 -2.59 29.94
C GLY A 392 3.39 -1.41 28.94
N SER A 393 4.41 -1.29 28.10
CA SER A 393 4.62 -0.12 27.20
C SER A 393 5.27 -0.55 25.89
N PHE A 394 4.98 0.21 24.84
CA PHE A 394 5.60 0.01 23.50
C PHE A 394 6.65 1.09 23.18
N GLN A 395 7.15 1.82 24.20
CA GLN A 395 8.18 2.86 24.01
C GLN A 395 9.45 2.31 23.38
N ILE A 396 9.96 1.15 23.88
CA ILE A 396 11.18 0.51 23.34
C ILE A 396 11.00 0.15 21.87
N PRO A 397 9.94 -0.54 21.42
CA PRO A 397 9.68 -0.76 20.00
C PRO A 397 9.67 0.52 19.15
N PHE A 398 9.13 1.63 19.66
CA PHE A 398 9.08 2.91 18.95
C PHE A 398 10.46 3.55 18.84
N VAL A 399 11.28 3.48 19.88
CA VAL A 399 12.69 3.90 19.84
C VAL A 399 13.49 3.05 18.86
N VAL A 400 13.29 1.73 18.86
CA VAL A 400 13.93 0.82 17.88
C VAL A 400 13.51 1.16 16.46
N ALA A 401 12.23 1.46 16.22
CA ALA A 401 11.73 1.91 14.92
C ALA A 401 12.43 3.21 14.47
N SER A 402 12.59 4.16 15.39
CA SER A 402 13.28 5.44 15.12
C SER A 402 14.75 5.23 14.78
N VAL A 403 15.47 4.39 15.52
CA VAL A 403 16.88 4.06 15.26
C VAL A 403 17.03 3.34 13.90
N ALA A 404 16.16 2.38 13.61
CA ALA A 404 16.14 1.70 12.31
C ALA A 404 15.91 2.70 11.16
N ALA A 405 14.96 3.64 11.33
CA ALA A 405 14.71 4.68 10.33
C ALA A 405 15.90 5.63 10.15
N LEU A 406 16.60 6.04 11.22
CA LEU A 406 17.85 6.82 11.12
C LEU A 406 18.90 6.07 10.29
N PHE A 407 19.05 4.77 10.51
CA PHE A 407 19.92 3.95 9.68
C PHE A 407 19.46 3.93 8.22
N GLY A 408 18.17 3.88 7.96
CA GLY A 408 17.60 4.04 6.60
C GLY A 408 17.95 5.38 5.94
N ALA A 409 17.94 6.47 6.71
CA ALA A 409 18.38 7.77 6.23
C ALA A 409 19.86 7.77 5.84
N LEU A 410 20.74 7.15 6.66
CA LEU A 410 22.17 6.99 6.36
C LEU A 410 22.41 6.13 5.11
N VAL A 411 21.64 5.05 4.95
CA VAL A 411 21.69 4.21 3.73
C VAL A 411 21.28 5.03 2.50
N SER A 412 20.26 5.87 2.62
CA SER A 412 19.82 6.74 1.53
C SER A 412 20.89 7.72 1.06
N ILE A 413 21.71 8.26 1.98
CA ILE A 413 22.81 9.17 1.66
C ILE A 413 23.91 8.48 0.83
N GLN A 414 24.06 7.17 0.92
CA GLN A 414 25.08 6.42 0.17
C GLN A 414 24.64 6.11 -1.28
N MET A 415 23.38 6.30 -1.64
CA MET A 415 22.88 6.07 -2.99
C MET A 415 23.49 7.10 -3.96
N LYS A 416 23.94 6.65 -5.14
CA LYS A 416 24.42 7.54 -6.20
C LYS A 416 23.21 8.22 -6.86
N ASN A 417 23.31 9.52 -7.15
CA ASN A 417 22.27 10.22 -7.92
C ASN A 417 22.22 9.69 -9.36
N SER A 418 21.08 9.21 -9.82
CA SER A 418 20.88 8.72 -11.19
C SER A 418 20.64 9.84 -12.23
N ARG A 419 20.69 11.12 -11.86
CA ARG A 419 20.45 12.26 -12.76
C ARG A 419 21.70 12.70 -13.54
N SER A 420 22.35 11.87 -14.35
CA SER A 420 23.51 12.35 -15.13
C SER A 420 23.65 11.83 -16.57
N THR A 421 22.64 11.22 -17.18
CA THR A 421 22.82 10.67 -18.54
C THR A 421 21.84 11.20 -19.60
N SER A 422 21.02 12.22 -19.33
CA SER A 422 20.11 12.77 -20.35
C SER A 422 20.50 14.13 -20.96
N ASN A 423 21.69 14.67 -20.66
CA ASN A 423 22.15 15.95 -21.22
C ASN A 423 23.47 15.82 -22.03
N SER A 424 23.67 14.74 -22.77
CA SER A 424 24.61 14.75 -23.88
C SER A 424 23.80 15.01 -25.15
N PRO A 425 23.97 16.16 -25.84
CA PRO A 425 23.37 16.34 -27.15
C PRO A 425 23.92 15.25 -28.09
N PRO A 426 23.12 14.69 -28.99
CA PRO A 426 23.61 13.71 -29.95
C PRO A 426 24.75 14.33 -30.75
N ASN A 427 25.94 13.74 -30.66
CA ASN A 427 27.03 14.06 -31.57
C ASN A 427 26.60 13.64 -32.98
N PHE A 428 26.13 14.60 -33.75
CA PHE A 428 26.08 14.48 -35.21
C PHE A 428 27.49 14.73 -35.72
N GLY A 429 28.27 13.65 -35.91
CA GLY A 429 29.50 13.62 -36.69
C GLY A 429 29.18 13.16 -38.10
#